data_ea61f466d773a9c71eb7c0017fd17fc8
#
_entry.id   ea61f466d773a9c71eb7c0017fd17fc8
#
_cell.length_a   1.000
_cell.length_b   1.000
_cell.length_c   1.000
_cell.angle_alpha   90.00
_cell.angle_beta   90.00
_cell.angle_gamma   90.00
#
_symmetry.space_group_name_H-M   'P 1'
#
loop_
_entity.id
_entity.type
_entity.pdbx_description
1 polymer ?
#
loop_
_entity_poly.entity_id
_entity_poly.type
_entity_poly.pdbx_seq_one_letter_code
_entity_poly.pdbx_strand_id
1 'polypeptide(L)'
;ITIKKIEASIIDLIGKNKLTNIVGGYESSDFGRMDLAQIRGKYSSQKAEIKENVMLIKLSKTFRYNMDPRDLYDNTRGVWKVAEHRRKEVDYAFAVYDGIIQETYKILQWFEAWSTFNNREDFTSQREKDVKRWEFVGNVSDEMRKKYLYKSVEHKEQNPIKYTF
;
A
#
# COMPACT_ATOMS: atom_id res chain seq x y z
N ILE A 1 17.24 5.09 -19.27
CA ILE A 1 15.78 5.40 -19.37
C ILE A 1 15.46 5.36 -20.85
N THR A 2 14.54 4.47 -21.26
CA THR A 2 14.14 4.34 -22.66
C THR A 2 13.11 5.42 -23.01
N ILE A 3 13.10 5.87 -24.27
CA ILE A 3 12.14 6.85 -24.83
C ILE A 3 10.70 6.44 -24.51
N LYS A 4 10.38 5.15 -24.60
CA LYS A 4 9.06 4.59 -24.25
C LYS A 4 8.63 4.86 -22.80
N LYS A 5 9.56 4.87 -21.84
CA LYS A 5 9.24 5.18 -20.43
C LYS A 5 8.99 6.67 -20.22
N ILE A 6 9.70 7.53 -20.97
CA ILE A 6 9.46 8.98 -20.94
C ILE A 6 8.10 9.30 -21.56
N GLU A 7 7.79 8.71 -22.71
CA GLU A 7 6.50 8.86 -23.39
C GLU A 7 5.36 8.42 -22.47
N ALA A 8 5.44 7.23 -21.85
CA ALA A 8 4.46 6.76 -20.91
C ALA A 8 4.23 7.73 -19.74
N SER A 9 5.30 8.25 -19.16
CA SER A 9 5.23 9.23 -18.07
C SER A 9 4.57 10.54 -18.49
N ILE A 10 4.80 10.99 -19.71
CA ILE A 10 4.18 12.22 -20.27
C ILE A 10 2.69 11.98 -20.53
N ILE A 11 2.34 10.84 -21.14
CA ILE A 11 0.94 10.45 -21.39
C ILE A 11 0.17 10.37 -20.06
N ASP A 12 0.76 9.76 -19.05
CA ASP A 12 0.16 9.60 -17.73
C ASP A 12 0.02 10.95 -17.01
N LEU A 13 0.98 11.85 -17.16
CA LEU A 13 0.95 13.20 -16.57
C LEU A 13 -0.16 14.07 -17.18
N ILE A 14 -0.30 14.05 -18.50
CA ILE A 14 -1.29 14.89 -19.22
C ILE A 14 -2.71 14.31 -19.07
N GLY A 15 -2.81 13.00 -18.98
CA GLY A 15 -4.08 12.24 -18.94
C GLY A 15 -4.59 11.89 -20.32
N LYS A 16 -4.98 10.63 -20.49
CA LYS A 16 -5.43 10.03 -21.76
C LYS A 16 -6.57 10.78 -22.44
N ASN A 17 -7.48 11.34 -21.65
CA ASN A 17 -8.65 12.09 -22.13
C ASN A 17 -8.32 13.45 -22.74
N LYS A 18 -7.09 13.91 -22.58
CA LYS A 18 -6.57 15.19 -23.15
C LYS A 18 -5.63 14.98 -24.34
N LEU A 19 -5.39 13.72 -24.69
CA LEU A 19 -4.50 13.34 -25.79
C LEU A 19 -5.27 12.62 -26.88
N THR A 20 -4.79 12.72 -28.11
CA THR A 20 -5.30 11.96 -29.25
C THR A 20 -4.82 10.50 -29.26
N ASN A 21 -3.98 10.11 -28.32
CA ASN A 21 -3.47 8.75 -28.23
C ASN A 21 -4.57 7.77 -27.80
N ILE A 22 -4.79 6.76 -28.61
CA ILE A 22 -5.76 5.68 -28.35
C ILE A 22 -5.18 4.69 -27.32
N VAL A 23 -3.87 4.48 -27.30
CA VAL A 23 -3.16 3.53 -26.44
C VAL A 23 -2.52 4.27 -25.28
N GLY A 24 -2.63 3.70 -24.06
CA GLY A 24 -1.91 4.22 -22.89
C GLY A 24 -0.41 4.04 -23.03
N GLY A 25 0.36 4.77 -22.19
CA GLY A 25 1.79 4.61 -22.14
C GLY A 25 2.22 3.19 -21.79
N TYR A 26 3.46 2.84 -22.07
CA TYR A 26 4.05 1.54 -21.78
C TYR A 26 3.89 1.18 -20.29
N GLU A 27 3.27 0.03 -20.01
CA GLU A 27 2.97 -0.47 -18.65
C GLU A 27 2.04 0.41 -17.78
N SER A 28 1.35 1.40 -18.36
CA SER A 28 0.47 2.30 -17.58
C SER A 28 -0.74 1.58 -16.95
N SER A 29 -1.19 0.47 -17.56
CA SER A 29 -2.25 -0.39 -17.01
C SER A 29 -1.80 -1.14 -15.75
N ASP A 30 -0.51 -1.46 -15.64
CA ASP A 30 0.03 -2.28 -14.57
C ASP A 30 0.48 -1.47 -13.36
N PHE A 31 1.03 -0.27 -13.61
CA PHE A 31 1.60 0.57 -12.56
C PHE A 31 0.72 1.73 -12.11
N GLY A 32 -0.25 2.15 -12.94
CA GLY A 32 -1.07 3.33 -12.68
C GLY A 32 -0.30 4.65 -12.80
N ARG A 33 -1.01 5.76 -12.59
CA ARG A 33 -0.48 7.11 -12.72
C ARG A 33 0.11 7.59 -11.39
N MET A 34 1.39 7.97 -11.40
CA MET A 34 2.05 8.58 -10.24
C MET A 34 1.82 10.10 -10.21
N ASP A 35 1.58 10.64 -9.02
CA ASP A 35 1.68 12.08 -8.79
C ASP A 35 3.15 12.53 -8.54
N LEU A 36 3.37 13.84 -8.47
CA LEU A 36 4.72 14.39 -8.27
C LEU A 36 5.35 14.00 -6.93
N ALA A 37 4.54 13.85 -5.88
CA ALA A 37 5.04 13.47 -4.56
C ALA A 37 5.47 11.99 -4.55
N GLN A 38 4.70 11.13 -5.21
CA GLN A 38 5.04 9.72 -5.41
C GLN A 38 6.31 9.56 -6.25
N ILE A 39 6.46 10.34 -7.32
CA ILE A 39 7.68 10.34 -8.16
C ILE A 39 8.90 10.76 -7.33
N ARG A 40 8.79 11.84 -6.57
CA ARG A 40 9.87 12.28 -5.65
C ARG A 40 10.19 11.22 -4.61
N GLY A 41 9.17 10.62 -4.00
CA GLY A 41 9.33 9.52 -3.05
C GLY A 41 10.08 8.34 -3.66
N LYS A 42 9.73 7.93 -4.88
CA LYS A 42 10.37 6.80 -5.56
C LYS A 42 11.84 7.04 -5.90
N TYR A 43 12.19 8.23 -6.36
CA TYR A 43 13.53 8.50 -6.92
C TYR A 43 14.45 9.32 -6.00
N SER A 44 13.92 9.95 -4.95
CA SER A 44 14.67 10.84 -4.05
C SER A 44 14.27 10.68 -2.59
N SER A 45 13.69 9.52 -2.19
CA SER A 45 13.18 9.33 -0.85
C SER A 45 14.28 9.33 0.20
N GLN A 46 14.00 9.99 1.32
CA GLN A 46 14.78 9.83 2.54
C GLN A 46 14.39 8.52 3.23
N LYS A 47 15.36 7.87 3.88
CA LYS A 47 15.10 6.69 4.72
C LYS A 47 14.23 7.09 5.92
N ALA A 48 13.19 6.32 6.19
CA ALA A 48 12.35 6.52 7.37
C ALA A 48 13.06 5.94 8.62
N GLU A 49 13.16 6.75 9.65
CA GLU A 49 13.56 6.31 10.99
C GLU A 49 12.29 6.18 11.85
N ILE A 50 11.69 4.99 11.81
CA ILE A 50 10.43 4.72 12.49
C ILE A 50 10.71 4.37 13.94
N LYS A 51 10.09 5.11 14.87
CA LYS A 51 10.23 4.94 16.32
C LYS A 51 8.98 4.35 16.96
N GLU A 52 7.87 4.39 16.26
CA GLU A 52 6.57 3.86 16.67
C GLU A 52 6.48 2.34 16.40
N ASN A 53 5.55 1.67 17.08
CA ASN A 53 5.26 0.25 16.88
C ASN A 53 4.45 0.05 15.59
N VAL A 54 5.15 -0.16 14.49
CA VAL A 54 4.55 -0.23 13.16
C VAL A 54 4.64 -1.62 12.55
N MET A 55 3.57 -2.02 11.91
CA MET A 55 3.53 -3.15 10.98
C MET A 55 3.67 -2.63 9.54
N LEU A 56 4.80 -2.87 8.91
CA LEU A 56 5.02 -2.60 7.49
C LEU A 56 4.39 -3.71 6.66
N ILE A 57 3.53 -3.36 5.70
CA ILE A 57 2.79 -4.30 4.86
C ILE A 57 3.14 -4.07 3.40
N LYS A 58 3.82 -5.05 2.82
CA LYS A 58 4.26 -5.00 1.42
C LYS A 58 3.14 -5.41 0.47
N LEU A 59 2.70 -4.49 -0.39
CA LEU A 59 1.60 -4.65 -1.33
C LEU A 59 2.08 -4.91 -2.78
N SER A 60 3.05 -5.80 -2.96
CA SER A 60 3.74 -6.01 -4.25
C SER A 60 2.82 -6.42 -5.40
N LYS A 61 1.68 -7.07 -5.11
CA LYS A 61 0.77 -7.62 -6.14
C LYS A 61 -0.52 -6.82 -6.29
N THR A 62 -0.90 -6.07 -5.27
CA THR A 62 -2.23 -5.45 -5.18
C THR A 62 -2.19 -3.92 -5.32
N PHE A 63 -1.04 -3.30 -5.07
CA PHE A 63 -0.89 -1.87 -5.20
C PHE A 63 -0.87 -1.43 -6.67
N ARG A 64 -1.54 -0.33 -6.95
CA ARG A 64 -1.44 0.46 -8.19
C ARG A 64 -1.37 1.92 -7.81
N TYR A 65 -0.54 2.69 -8.51
CA TYR A 65 -0.55 4.15 -8.34
C TYR A 65 -1.92 4.70 -8.74
N ASN A 66 -2.41 5.68 -7.98
CA ASN A 66 -3.73 6.29 -8.17
C ASN A 66 -4.93 5.32 -8.01
N MET A 67 -4.73 4.21 -7.29
CA MET A 67 -5.86 3.35 -6.90
C MET A 67 -6.78 4.06 -5.91
N ASP A 68 -8.03 3.62 -5.82
CA ASP A 68 -8.98 4.18 -4.86
C ASP A 68 -8.45 4.03 -3.41
N PRO A 69 -8.54 5.06 -2.57
CA PRO A 69 -8.10 4.98 -1.17
C PRO A 69 -8.76 3.85 -0.36
N ARG A 70 -10.00 3.47 -0.68
CA ARG A 70 -10.69 2.33 -0.04
C ARG A 70 -10.03 1.01 -0.43
N ASP A 71 -9.69 0.85 -1.71
CA ASP A 71 -9.02 -0.36 -2.18
C ASP A 71 -7.61 -0.46 -1.57
N LEU A 72 -6.89 0.66 -1.44
CA LEU A 72 -5.61 0.69 -0.76
C LEU A 72 -5.76 0.29 0.71
N TYR A 73 -6.77 0.82 1.40
CA TYR A 73 -7.07 0.48 2.77
C TYR A 73 -7.42 -1.01 2.91
N ASP A 74 -8.34 -1.52 2.09
CA ASP A 74 -8.76 -2.92 2.15
C ASP A 74 -7.61 -3.89 1.83
N ASN A 75 -6.73 -3.55 0.90
CA ASN A 75 -5.54 -4.34 0.62
C ASN A 75 -4.50 -4.28 1.74
N THR A 76 -4.49 -3.21 2.54
CA THR A 76 -3.56 -3.06 3.66
C THR A 76 -4.06 -3.73 4.93
N ARG A 77 -5.34 -3.59 5.26
CA ARG A 77 -5.89 -3.98 6.56
C ARG A 77 -6.06 -5.49 6.81
N GLY A 78 -6.10 -6.29 5.82
CA GLY A 78 -6.27 -7.74 5.97
C GLY A 78 -5.93 -8.47 4.68
N VAL A 79 -5.84 -9.73 4.66
CA VAL A 79 -6.11 -10.80 5.64
C VAL A 79 -4.75 -11.36 6.10
N TRP A 80 -4.34 -11.11 7.31
CA TRP A 80 -2.96 -11.32 7.74
C TRP A 80 -2.86 -12.39 8.83
N LYS A 81 -1.81 -13.22 8.77
CA LYS A 81 -1.45 -14.12 9.86
C LYS A 81 -0.61 -13.33 10.88
N VAL A 82 -1.28 -12.83 11.92
CA VAL A 82 -0.67 -12.01 12.98
C VAL A 82 -0.88 -12.68 14.32
N ALA A 83 0.22 -12.91 15.05
CA ALA A 83 0.17 -13.51 16.40
C ALA A 83 -0.53 -12.56 17.39
N GLU A 84 -1.14 -13.12 18.44
CA GLU A 84 -1.92 -12.34 19.41
C GLU A 84 -1.09 -11.26 20.11
N HIS A 85 0.11 -11.58 20.56
CA HIS A 85 0.99 -10.60 21.21
C HIS A 85 1.30 -9.43 20.26
N ARG A 86 1.56 -9.71 18.97
CA ARG A 86 1.81 -8.65 17.97
C ARG A 86 0.60 -7.76 17.73
N ARG A 87 -0.62 -8.31 17.77
CA ARG A 87 -1.85 -7.51 17.66
C ARG A 87 -2.06 -6.58 18.85
N LYS A 88 -1.51 -6.92 20.04
CA LYS A 88 -1.58 -6.08 21.24
C LYS A 88 -0.50 -4.99 21.27
N GLU A 89 0.61 -5.21 20.57
CA GLU A 89 1.77 -4.30 20.59
C GLU A 89 1.77 -3.29 19.43
N VAL A 90 1.18 -3.64 18.29
CA VAL A 90 1.21 -2.81 17.09
C VAL A 90 0.18 -1.69 17.15
N ASP A 91 0.64 -0.45 16.96
CA ASP A 91 -0.21 0.76 16.96
C ASP A 91 -0.59 1.20 15.53
N TYR A 92 0.30 0.98 14.56
CA TYR A 92 0.15 1.49 13.21
C TYR A 92 0.43 0.43 12.15
N ALA A 93 -0.23 0.57 11.00
CA ALA A 93 0.04 -0.22 9.79
C ALA A 93 0.42 0.72 8.64
N PHE A 94 1.55 0.46 7.99
CA PHE A 94 2.00 1.24 6.84
C PHE A 94 1.95 0.39 5.58
N ALA A 95 1.23 0.89 4.57
CA ALA A 95 1.23 0.32 3.22
C ALA A 95 2.55 0.63 2.54
N VAL A 96 3.28 -0.41 2.10
CA VAL A 96 4.59 -0.27 1.45
C VAL A 96 4.55 -0.87 0.06
N TYR A 97 4.98 -0.11 -0.93
CA TYR A 97 5.18 -0.57 -2.28
C TYR A 97 6.54 -0.11 -2.81
N ASP A 98 7.29 -1.03 -3.41
CA ASP A 98 8.64 -0.79 -3.95
C ASP A 98 9.58 -0.12 -2.91
N GLY A 99 9.46 -0.54 -1.64
CA GLY A 99 10.24 0.02 -0.52
C GLY A 99 9.86 1.42 -0.09
N ILE A 100 8.76 1.98 -0.59
CA ILE A 100 8.26 3.33 -0.28
C ILE A 100 6.95 3.24 0.47
N ILE A 101 6.79 4.02 1.54
CA ILE A 101 5.54 4.12 2.31
C ILE A 101 4.52 4.87 1.46
N GLN A 102 3.42 4.21 1.12
CA GLN A 102 2.34 4.75 0.29
C GLN A 102 1.20 5.32 1.11
N GLU A 103 0.95 4.76 2.31
CA GLU A 103 -0.08 5.23 3.22
C GLU A 103 0.20 4.75 4.65
N THR A 104 -0.38 5.44 5.64
CA THR A 104 -0.21 5.17 7.05
C THR A 104 -1.54 5.12 7.77
N TYR A 105 -1.79 4.05 8.52
CA TYR A 105 -3.04 3.84 9.25
C TYR A 105 -2.76 3.67 10.74
N LYS A 106 -3.60 4.28 11.60
CA LYS A 106 -3.68 3.96 13.02
C LYS A 106 -4.64 2.78 13.20
N ILE A 107 -4.18 1.71 13.82
CA ILE A 107 -5.00 0.54 14.12
C ILE A 107 -5.88 0.87 15.33
N LEU A 108 -7.18 0.65 15.21
CA LEU A 108 -8.13 0.85 16.30
C LEU A 108 -8.52 -0.48 16.93
N GLN A 109 -8.78 -1.50 16.10
CA GLN A 109 -9.21 -2.81 16.59
C GLN A 109 -8.89 -3.91 15.57
N TRP A 110 -8.67 -5.13 16.08
CA TRP A 110 -8.49 -6.34 15.28
C TRP A 110 -9.74 -7.19 15.27
N PHE A 111 -10.03 -7.79 14.13
CA PHE A 111 -11.15 -8.70 13.89
C PHE A 111 -10.65 -9.96 13.21
N GLU A 112 -11.41 -11.04 13.32
CA GLU A 112 -11.17 -12.21 12.48
C GLU A 112 -11.32 -11.82 10.99
N ALA A 113 -10.47 -12.39 10.16
CA ALA A 113 -10.51 -12.09 8.73
C ALA A 113 -11.89 -12.34 8.13
N TRP A 114 -12.32 -11.46 7.25
CA TRP A 114 -13.61 -11.50 6.56
C TRP A 114 -14.84 -11.26 7.45
N SER A 115 -14.67 -10.78 8.66
CA SER A 115 -15.79 -10.45 9.55
C SER A 115 -16.29 -9.01 9.43
N THR A 116 -15.52 -8.14 8.78
CA THR A 116 -15.91 -6.74 8.54
C THR A 116 -16.15 -6.49 7.05
N PHE A 117 -16.89 -5.42 6.74
CA PHE A 117 -17.14 -5.04 5.35
C PHE A 117 -15.83 -4.70 4.63
N ASN A 118 -15.69 -5.18 3.42
CA ASN A 118 -14.59 -4.83 2.52
C ASN A 118 -15.03 -4.88 1.05
N ASN A 119 -14.28 -4.20 0.18
CA ASN A 119 -14.57 -4.05 -1.25
C ASN A 119 -13.92 -5.12 -2.12
N ARG A 120 -13.27 -6.13 -1.53
CA ARG A 120 -12.58 -7.16 -2.30
C ARG A 120 -13.58 -8.08 -2.96
N GLU A 121 -13.36 -8.33 -4.24
CA GLU A 121 -14.07 -9.34 -5.00
C GLU A 121 -13.64 -10.73 -4.51
N ASP A 122 -14.57 -11.67 -4.46
CA ASP A 122 -14.36 -13.10 -4.16
C ASP A 122 -14.11 -13.49 -2.70
N PHE A 123 -15.14 -13.36 -1.91
CA PHE A 123 -15.15 -13.66 -0.48
C PHE A 123 -15.31 -15.14 -0.10
N THR A 124 -16.01 -15.91 -0.90
CA THR A 124 -16.54 -17.20 -0.45
C THR A 124 -15.51 -18.32 -0.49
N SER A 125 -14.68 -18.35 -1.52
CA SER A 125 -13.67 -19.41 -1.69
C SER A 125 -12.42 -19.22 -0.82
N GLN A 126 -12.18 -18.03 -0.29
CA GLN A 126 -10.99 -17.73 0.51
C GLN A 126 -11.24 -17.83 2.02
N ARG A 127 -12.48 -17.64 2.50
CA ARG A 127 -12.82 -17.71 3.93
C ARG A 127 -12.38 -19.02 4.59
N GLU A 128 -12.60 -20.13 3.92
CA GLU A 128 -12.22 -21.45 4.44
C GLU A 128 -10.71 -21.66 4.55
N LYS A 129 -9.93 -20.98 3.69
CA LYS A 129 -8.47 -21.07 3.66
C LYS A 129 -7.78 -20.11 4.64
N ASP A 130 -8.50 -19.10 5.10
CA ASP A 130 -7.95 -18.02 5.90
C ASP A 130 -8.24 -18.15 7.40
N VAL A 131 -8.49 -19.38 7.84
CA VAL A 131 -8.65 -19.71 9.28
C VAL A 131 -7.43 -19.20 10.07
N LYS A 132 -7.68 -18.53 11.20
CA LYS A 132 -6.66 -17.90 12.07
C LYS A 132 -5.94 -16.71 11.43
N ARG A 133 -6.54 -16.06 10.44
CA ARG A 133 -6.08 -14.78 9.93
C ARG A 133 -6.90 -13.63 10.50
N TRP A 134 -6.34 -12.46 10.43
CA TRP A 134 -6.86 -11.26 11.08
C TRP A 134 -6.89 -10.08 10.11
N GLU A 135 -7.83 -9.20 10.35
CA GLU A 135 -7.93 -7.89 9.69
C GLU A 135 -8.08 -6.81 10.75
N PHE A 136 -7.57 -5.63 10.49
CA PHE A 136 -7.78 -4.50 11.39
C PHE A 136 -8.80 -3.51 10.84
N VAL A 137 -9.45 -2.79 11.77
CA VAL A 137 -10.17 -1.55 11.48
C VAL A 137 -9.33 -0.39 12.00
N GLY A 138 -9.18 0.65 11.19
CA GLY A 138 -8.36 1.79 11.53
C GLY A 138 -8.66 3.00 10.64
N ASN A 139 -8.01 4.10 10.94
CA ASN A 139 -8.12 5.35 10.22
C ASN A 139 -6.76 5.76 9.65
N VAL A 140 -6.78 6.52 8.56
CA VAL A 140 -5.58 7.21 8.08
C VAL A 140 -5.01 8.07 9.20
N SER A 141 -3.71 7.99 9.42
CA SER A 141 -3.02 8.76 10.45
C SER A 141 -2.31 9.97 9.83
N ASP A 142 -2.90 11.15 9.94
CA ASP A 142 -2.29 12.39 9.43
C ASP A 142 -0.96 12.71 10.12
N GLU A 143 -0.79 12.33 11.38
CA GLU A 143 0.48 12.48 12.09
C GLU A 143 1.58 11.63 11.45
N MET A 144 1.29 10.35 11.20
CA MET A 144 2.27 9.44 10.59
C MET A 144 2.51 9.77 9.11
N ARG A 145 1.48 10.25 8.39
CA ARG A 145 1.63 10.78 7.03
C ARG A 145 2.66 11.91 6.97
N LYS A 146 2.55 12.90 7.84
CA LYS A 146 3.50 14.03 7.89
C LYS A 146 4.93 13.59 8.15
N LYS A 147 5.12 12.53 8.96
CA LYS A 147 6.43 12.00 9.32
C LYS A 147 7.02 11.07 8.24
N TYR A 148 6.21 10.21 7.64
CA TYR A 148 6.71 9.02 6.95
C TYR A 148 6.21 8.81 5.52
N LEU A 149 5.16 9.51 5.07
CA LEU A 149 4.63 9.32 3.71
C LEU A 149 5.71 9.55 2.65
N TYR A 150 5.81 8.64 1.70
CA TYR A 150 6.80 8.62 0.62
C TYR A 150 8.27 8.52 1.05
N LYS A 151 8.55 8.21 2.31
CA LYS A 151 9.89 7.83 2.74
C LYS A 151 10.18 6.36 2.45
N SER A 152 11.46 6.03 2.27
CA SER A 152 11.88 4.65 2.02
C SER A 152 12.01 3.85 3.30
N VAL A 153 11.67 2.57 3.20
CA VAL A 153 11.87 1.57 4.26
C VAL A 153 12.54 0.33 3.71
N GLU A 154 13.34 -0.31 4.52
CA GLU A 154 13.98 -1.56 4.17
C GLU A 154 13.06 -2.74 4.52
N HIS A 155 12.50 -3.37 3.49
CA HIS A 155 11.65 -4.55 3.61
C HIS A 155 12.00 -5.56 2.51
N LYS A 156 13.15 -6.22 2.68
CA LYS A 156 13.68 -7.19 1.70
C LYS A 156 13.15 -8.61 1.90
N GLU A 157 12.53 -8.88 3.05
CA GLU A 157 12.02 -10.18 3.42
C GLU A 157 10.92 -10.66 2.44
N GLN A 158 10.81 -11.98 2.25
CA GLN A 158 9.72 -12.58 1.47
C GLN A 158 8.35 -12.43 2.18
N ASN A 159 8.34 -12.42 3.51
CA ASN A 159 7.13 -12.17 4.28
C ASN A 159 6.58 -10.78 3.94
N PRO A 160 5.30 -10.65 3.57
CA PRO A 160 4.70 -9.35 3.31
C PRO A 160 4.62 -8.45 4.54
N ILE A 161 4.77 -9.00 5.74
CA ILE A 161 4.72 -8.26 7.00
C ILE A 161 6.11 -8.18 7.63
N LYS A 162 6.49 -6.98 8.08
CA LYS A 162 7.65 -6.69 8.92
C LYS A 162 7.24 -5.77 10.05
N TYR A 163 7.76 -6.03 11.25
CA TYR A 163 7.55 -5.16 12.43
C TYR A 163 8.79 -4.32 12.67
N THR A 164 8.60 -3.10 13.22
CA THR A 164 9.69 -2.17 13.55
C THR A 164 10.17 -2.30 15.00
N PHE A 165 9.59 -3.22 15.76
CA PHE A 165 9.82 -3.43 17.20
C PHE A 165 9.95 -4.92 17.54
#